data_60dfcf2c86b688cb879ef3fa2703923a
#
_entry.id   60dfcf2c86b688cb879ef3fa2703923a
#
_cell.length_a   1.000
_cell.length_b   1.000
_cell.length_c   1.000
_cell.angle_alpha   90.00
_cell.angle_beta   90.00
_cell.angle_gamma   90.00
#
_symmetry.space_group_name_H-M   'P 1'
#
loop_
_entity.id
_entity.type
_entity.pdbx_description
1 polymer ?
#
loop_
_entity_poly.entity_id
_entity_poly.type
_entity_poly.pdbx_seq_one_letter_code
_entity_poly.pdbx_strand_id
1 'polypeptide(L)'
;MRFPGRLFLILLSLLLAAPVLGGPSGKDIHAEMLATIGPYDDPELTAYLDGLVREIVSVSEMAGEEFTFTLLDSPEINAFATADNYVYVNRGLLNYIANEAQLVSVLAHEVGHITQKHVSLMPAAAGGASFLAWLAGALSGSQEVYQAGQAYANSLLKGHGRDNELDADEAAARYMVKLGYDPDEMLEMLGTMKDLEQMEKDRAAQQGAPRRSYHGLFASHPRNDTRLRSAVSRAKTDGAELTRDPGAATYRELTEGLVWGVNFKEKEQKPERYSDPSLRVRFDFPAGWTHTEDKQARRVTGQPEGGAARLSM
;
A
#
# COMPACT_ATOMS: atom_id res chain seq x y z
N MET A 1 42.14 13.12 1.00
CA MET A 1 41.32 13.92 0.08
C MET A 1 39.93 14.07 0.69
N ARG A 2 39.48 15.30 0.86
CA ARG A 2 38.27 15.65 1.63
C ARG A 2 37.04 15.57 0.72
N PHE A 3 36.07 14.75 1.05
CA PHE A 3 34.77 14.70 0.38
C PHE A 3 33.91 15.93 0.76
N PRO A 4 33.17 16.53 -0.17
CA PRO A 4 32.28 17.64 0.14
C PRO A 4 30.92 17.13 0.64
N GLY A 5 30.86 16.75 1.90
CA GLY A 5 29.61 16.39 2.60
C GLY A 5 28.78 17.59 3.04
N ARG A 6 28.66 18.64 2.21
CA ARG A 6 27.96 19.87 2.64
C ARG A 6 26.68 20.22 1.87
N LEU A 7 26.32 19.45 0.82
CA LEU A 7 25.12 19.78 0.02
C LEU A 7 23.85 19.04 0.48
N PHE A 8 24.02 17.89 1.15
CA PHE A 8 22.86 17.09 1.62
C PHE A 8 22.24 17.61 2.94
N LEU A 9 23.00 18.37 3.73
CA LEU A 9 22.55 18.94 5.02
C LEU A 9 21.73 20.24 4.85
N ILE A 10 21.77 20.91 3.70
CA ILE A 10 21.07 22.18 3.49
C ILE A 10 19.61 21.96 3.05
N LEU A 11 19.30 20.84 2.41
CA LEU A 11 17.91 20.51 2.07
C LEU A 11 17.10 19.99 3.27
N LEU A 12 17.77 19.36 4.24
CA LEU A 12 17.09 18.89 5.46
C LEU A 12 16.85 20.03 6.47
N SER A 13 17.63 21.13 6.42
CA SER A 13 17.48 22.26 7.32
C SER A 13 16.40 23.27 6.91
N LEU A 14 15.93 23.24 5.66
CA LEU A 14 14.81 24.05 5.21
C LEU A 14 13.44 23.44 5.54
N LEU A 15 13.38 22.16 5.87
CA LEU A 15 12.16 21.50 6.35
C LEU A 15 11.88 21.71 7.84
N LEU A 16 12.83 22.30 8.60
CA LEU A 16 12.72 22.51 10.06
C LEU A 16 12.22 23.91 10.46
N ALA A 17 11.92 24.79 9.52
CA ALA A 17 11.54 26.19 9.81
C ALA A 17 10.14 26.59 9.33
N ALA A 18 9.27 25.65 8.94
CA ALA A 18 7.87 25.96 8.70
C ALA A 18 7.11 25.94 10.04
N PRO A 19 6.30 26.95 10.38
CA PRO A 19 5.46 26.89 11.56
C PRO A 19 4.52 25.68 11.43
N VAL A 20 4.50 24.83 12.46
CA VAL A 20 3.61 23.67 12.59
C VAL A 20 2.17 24.19 12.75
N LEU A 21 1.50 24.46 11.65
CA LEU A 21 0.08 24.70 11.56
C LEU A 21 -0.51 23.66 10.62
N GLY A 22 -0.94 22.52 11.20
CA GLY A 22 -1.63 21.45 10.49
C GLY A 22 -0.66 20.44 9.82
N GLY A 23 -0.91 19.13 9.98
CA GLY A 23 -0.30 18.08 9.15
C GLY A 23 -0.74 18.22 7.68
N PRO A 24 -0.12 17.46 6.75
CA PRO A 24 -0.55 17.45 5.35
C PRO A 24 -2.02 17.05 5.25
N SER A 25 -2.74 17.73 4.38
CA SER A 25 -4.13 17.37 4.06
C SER A 25 -4.17 16.01 3.34
N GLY A 26 -5.35 15.37 3.29
CA GLY A 26 -5.54 14.17 2.48
C GLY A 26 -5.18 14.42 1.01
N LYS A 27 -5.43 15.61 0.51
CA LYS A 27 -5.06 16.04 -0.85
C LYS A 27 -3.54 16.08 -1.05
N ASP A 28 -2.77 16.56 -0.08
CA ASP A 28 -1.30 16.58 -0.17
C ASP A 28 -0.74 15.16 -0.16
N ILE A 29 -1.29 14.29 0.71
CA ILE A 29 -0.94 12.86 0.76
C ILE A 29 -1.27 12.20 -0.58
N HIS A 30 -2.45 12.47 -1.14
CA HIS A 30 -2.85 11.93 -2.44
C HIS A 30 -1.91 12.34 -3.57
N ALA A 31 -1.53 13.61 -3.64
CA ALA A 31 -0.59 14.09 -4.63
C ALA A 31 0.77 13.39 -4.52
N GLU A 32 1.26 13.17 -3.30
CA GLU A 32 2.51 12.45 -3.04
C GLU A 32 2.42 10.96 -3.44
N MET A 33 1.27 10.30 -3.15
CA MET A 33 1.02 8.92 -3.59
C MET A 33 1.08 8.78 -5.09
N LEU A 34 0.43 9.68 -5.82
CA LEU A 34 0.44 9.66 -7.28
C LEU A 34 1.84 9.95 -7.85
N ALA A 35 2.61 10.82 -7.21
CA ALA A 35 3.97 11.13 -7.65
C ALA A 35 4.97 9.99 -7.38
N THR A 36 4.79 9.25 -6.27
CA THR A 36 5.76 8.27 -5.77
C THR A 36 5.47 6.86 -6.28
N ILE A 37 4.22 6.42 -6.22
CA ILE A 37 3.78 5.08 -6.62
C ILE A 37 3.13 5.13 -8.00
N GLY A 38 2.20 6.08 -8.17
CA GLY A 38 1.36 6.21 -9.34
C GLY A 38 0.13 5.27 -9.33
N PRO A 39 -0.87 5.59 -10.16
CA PRO A 39 -2.03 4.74 -10.34
C PRO A 39 -1.69 3.53 -11.22
N TYR A 40 -2.34 2.39 -10.99
CA TYR A 40 -2.31 1.27 -11.90
C TYR A 40 -3.15 1.61 -13.15
N ASP A 41 -2.57 1.41 -14.32
CA ASP A 41 -3.17 1.76 -15.61
C ASP A 41 -4.12 0.66 -16.08
N ASP A 42 -5.30 0.60 -15.47
CA ASP A 42 -6.41 -0.25 -15.81
C ASP A 42 -7.73 0.50 -15.50
N PRO A 43 -8.28 1.23 -16.48
CA PRO A 43 -9.47 2.03 -16.26
C PRO A 43 -10.74 1.23 -15.94
N GLU A 44 -10.89 0.02 -16.51
CA GLU A 44 -12.05 -0.84 -16.30
C GLU A 44 -12.06 -1.37 -14.88
N LEU A 45 -10.94 -1.96 -14.44
CA LEU A 45 -10.77 -2.44 -13.08
C LEU A 45 -10.91 -1.29 -12.07
N THR A 46 -10.31 -0.13 -12.34
CA THR A 46 -10.40 1.04 -11.46
C THR A 46 -11.84 1.52 -11.32
N ALA A 47 -12.60 1.58 -12.42
CA ALA A 47 -14.00 2.00 -12.39
C ALA A 47 -14.89 1.01 -11.61
N TYR A 48 -14.63 -0.29 -11.75
CA TYR A 48 -15.31 -1.33 -10.98
C TYR A 48 -15.06 -1.17 -9.46
N LEU A 49 -13.79 -1.00 -9.07
CA LEU A 49 -13.41 -0.83 -7.66
C LEU A 49 -13.98 0.46 -7.05
N ASP A 50 -13.95 1.55 -7.80
CA ASP A 50 -14.57 2.82 -7.40
C ASP A 50 -16.09 2.68 -7.24
N GLY A 51 -16.74 1.90 -8.12
CA GLY A 51 -18.15 1.54 -8.01
C GLY A 51 -18.48 0.85 -6.68
N LEU A 52 -17.66 -0.13 -6.27
CA LEU A 52 -17.83 -0.83 -4.98
C LEU A 52 -17.67 0.11 -3.80
N VAL A 53 -16.67 1.03 -3.84
CA VAL A 53 -16.51 2.05 -2.78
C VAL A 53 -17.75 2.93 -2.68
N ARG A 54 -18.31 3.39 -3.81
CA ARG A 54 -19.54 4.19 -3.83
C ARG A 54 -20.75 3.44 -3.29
N GLU A 55 -20.89 2.14 -3.62
CA GLU A 55 -21.95 1.31 -3.04
C GLU A 55 -21.82 1.22 -1.51
N ILE A 56 -20.61 0.98 -0.99
CA ILE A 56 -20.36 0.93 0.46
C ILE A 56 -20.69 2.27 1.12
N VAL A 57 -20.23 3.37 0.53
CA VAL A 57 -20.51 4.73 1.04
C VAL A 57 -22.01 5.00 1.08
N SER A 58 -22.77 4.55 0.06
CA SER A 58 -24.22 4.77 -0.04
C SER A 58 -25.03 4.17 1.11
N VAL A 59 -24.52 3.13 1.78
CA VAL A 59 -25.16 2.48 2.93
C VAL A 59 -24.51 2.84 4.26
N SER A 60 -23.47 3.69 4.24
CA SER A 60 -22.74 4.15 5.42
C SER A 60 -23.36 5.38 6.06
N GLU A 61 -22.79 5.84 7.16
CA GLU A 61 -23.15 7.08 7.85
C GLU A 61 -22.76 8.34 7.05
N MET A 62 -21.98 8.18 5.98
CA MET A 62 -21.54 9.27 5.09
C MET A 62 -22.17 9.15 3.70
N ALA A 63 -23.39 8.58 3.61
CA ALA A 63 -24.13 8.49 2.37
C ALA A 63 -24.32 9.87 1.71
N GLY A 64 -23.88 9.99 0.46
CA GLY A 64 -23.93 11.26 -0.31
C GLY A 64 -22.65 12.09 -0.23
N GLU A 65 -21.68 11.74 0.59
CA GLU A 65 -20.36 12.35 0.58
C GLU A 65 -19.50 11.81 -0.57
N GLU A 66 -18.62 12.65 -1.07
CA GLU A 66 -17.66 12.24 -2.12
C GLU A 66 -16.46 11.54 -1.51
N PHE A 67 -16.11 10.39 -2.11
CA PHE A 67 -14.90 9.64 -1.81
C PHE A 67 -14.03 9.55 -3.06
N THR A 68 -12.73 9.59 -2.87
CA THR A 68 -11.77 9.40 -3.96
C THR A 68 -11.10 8.05 -3.81
N PHE A 69 -11.34 7.15 -4.75
CA PHE A 69 -10.69 5.84 -4.82
C PHE A 69 -9.46 5.90 -5.73
N THR A 70 -8.42 5.16 -5.37
CA THR A 70 -7.22 5.00 -6.21
C THR A 70 -6.67 3.59 -6.12
N LEU A 71 -6.57 2.90 -7.28
CA LEU A 71 -5.81 1.67 -7.42
C LEU A 71 -4.33 2.04 -7.66
N LEU A 72 -3.46 1.73 -6.71
CA LEU A 72 -2.03 2.03 -6.78
C LEU A 72 -1.25 0.90 -7.47
N ASP A 73 -0.28 1.25 -8.32
CA ASP A 73 0.61 0.28 -8.96
C ASP A 73 1.73 -0.19 -8.00
N SER A 74 1.31 -0.77 -6.90
CA SER A 74 2.19 -1.33 -5.87
C SER A 74 1.99 -2.84 -5.76
N PRO A 75 3.07 -3.64 -5.69
CA PRO A 75 2.99 -5.09 -5.47
C PRO A 75 2.67 -5.46 -4.01
N GLU A 76 2.66 -4.49 -3.10
CA GLU A 76 2.40 -4.72 -1.69
C GLU A 76 0.94 -5.15 -1.46
N ILE A 77 0.74 -6.08 -0.52
CA ILE A 77 -0.59 -6.56 -0.16
C ILE A 77 -1.18 -5.62 0.89
N ASN A 78 -1.78 -4.52 0.45
CA ASN A 78 -2.32 -3.50 1.35
C ASN A 78 -3.51 -2.75 0.76
N ALA A 79 -4.36 -2.23 1.66
CA ALA A 79 -5.34 -1.20 1.42
C ALA A 79 -5.30 -0.23 2.60
N PHE A 80 -5.66 1.01 2.40
CA PHE A 80 -5.68 2.02 3.47
C PHE A 80 -6.53 3.22 3.09
N ALA A 81 -6.96 3.95 4.11
CA ALA A 81 -7.67 5.20 3.96
C ALA A 81 -6.86 6.38 4.54
N THR A 82 -7.08 7.57 4.00
CA THR A 82 -6.49 8.81 4.53
C THR A 82 -7.57 9.87 4.78
N ALA A 83 -7.19 10.99 5.42
CA ALA A 83 -8.08 12.12 5.60
C ALA A 83 -8.66 12.59 4.27
N ASP A 84 -9.75 13.37 4.33
CA ASP A 84 -10.46 13.92 3.17
C ASP A 84 -11.04 12.84 2.24
N ASN A 85 -11.47 11.69 2.82
CA ASN A 85 -12.21 10.59 2.16
C ASN A 85 -11.45 9.91 1.02
N TYR A 86 -10.13 9.79 1.11
CA TYR A 86 -9.34 9.02 0.15
C TYR A 86 -9.21 7.57 0.57
N VAL A 87 -9.49 6.65 -0.36
CA VAL A 87 -9.35 5.20 -0.21
C VAL A 87 -8.39 4.66 -1.26
N TYR A 88 -7.45 3.84 -0.82
CA TYR A 88 -6.42 3.27 -1.68
C TYR A 88 -6.41 1.75 -1.58
N VAL A 89 -6.21 1.11 -2.70
CA VAL A 89 -5.90 -0.32 -2.80
C VAL A 89 -4.61 -0.47 -3.58
N ASN A 90 -3.68 -1.22 -3.04
CA ASN A 90 -2.52 -1.65 -3.80
C ASN A 90 -2.91 -2.82 -4.70
N ARG A 91 -2.47 -2.78 -5.94
CA ARG A 91 -2.68 -3.85 -6.92
C ARG A 91 -2.31 -5.23 -6.39
N GLY A 92 -1.23 -5.31 -5.59
CA GLY A 92 -0.76 -6.56 -5.01
C GLY A 92 -1.79 -7.27 -4.13
N LEU A 93 -2.68 -6.55 -3.45
CA LEU A 93 -3.74 -7.13 -2.63
C LEU A 93 -4.73 -7.94 -3.47
N LEU A 94 -5.08 -7.46 -4.66
CA LEU A 94 -6.10 -8.07 -5.52
C LEU A 94 -5.72 -9.50 -5.95
N ASN A 95 -4.43 -9.84 -6.00
CA ASN A 95 -3.97 -11.18 -6.34
C ASN A 95 -4.32 -12.26 -5.29
N TYR A 96 -4.74 -11.85 -4.09
CA TYR A 96 -4.99 -12.74 -2.96
C TYR A 96 -6.45 -12.74 -2.51
N ILE A 97 -7.29 -12.00 -3.18
CA ILE A 97 -8.73 -11.94 -2.97
C ILE A 97 -9.41 -12.96 -3.88
N ALA A 98 -10.32 -13.76 -3.35
CA ALA A 98 -10.96 -14.83 -4.09
C ALA A 98 -12.24 -14.40 -4.83
N ASN A 99 -12.92 -13.34 -4.33
CA ASN A 99 -14.20 -12.88 -4.83
C ASN A 99 -14.48 -11.41 -4.47
N GLU A 100 -15.53 -10.84 -5.06
CA GLU A 100 -15.96 -9.46 -4.83
C GLU A 100 -16.33 -9.22 -3.35
N ALA A 101 -16.97 -10.18 -2.68
CA ALA A 101 -17.40 -10.00 -1.28
C ALA A 101 -16.20 -9.88 -0.34
N GLN A 102 -15.10 -10.62 -0.57
CA GLN A 102 -13.84 -10.43 0.17
C GLN A 102 -13.24 -9.07 -0.10
N LEU A 103 -13.26 -8.59 -1.34
CA LEU A 103 -12.80 -7.24 -1.67
C LEU A 103 -13.65 -6.18 -0.96
N VAL A 104 -14.98 -6.34 -1.02
CA VAL A 104 -15.93 -5.45 -0.33
C VAL A 104 -15.65 -5.45 1.18
N SER A 105 -15.28 -6.59 1.77
CA SER A 105 -14.93 -6.65 3.20
C SER A 105 -13.76 -5.73 3.56
N VAL A 106 -12.71 -5.70 2.73
CA VAL A 106 -11.55 -4.82 2.92
C VAL A 106 -11.94 -3.36 2.69
N LEU A 107 -12.62 -3.06 1.57
CA LEU A 107 -13.04 -1.69 1.25
C LEU A 107 -13.99 -1.13 2.31
N ALA A 108 -14.92 -1.95 2.81
CA ALA A 108 -15.84 -1.57 3.87
C ALA A 108 -15.13 -1.27 5.19
N HIS A 109 -14.06 -1.99 5.51
CA HIS A 109 -13.22 -1.72 6.67
C HIS A 109 -12.50 -0.36 6.54
N GLU A 110 -11.93 -0.05 5.36
CA GLU A 110 -11.29 1.25 5.09
C GLU A 110 -12.29 2.41 5.14
N VAL A 111 -13.46 2.24 4.52
CA VAL A 111 -14.56 3.21 4.63
C VAL A 111 -15.01 3.34 6.08
N GLY A 112 -15.04 2.24 6.85
CA GLY A 112 -15.31 2.22 8.28
C GLY A 112 -14.36 3.14 9.06
N HIS A 113 -13.07 3.11 8.78
CA HIS A 113 -12.11 4.02 9.39
C HIS A 113 -12.40 5.50 9.12
N ILE A 114 -12.88 5.83 7.92
CA ILE A 114 -13.27 7.21 7.57
C ILE A 114 -14.56 7.61 8.30
N THR A 115 -15.60 6.78 8.23
CA THR A 115 -16.91 7.09 8.80
C THR A 115 -16.90 7.19 10.33
N GLN A 116 -16.04 6.38 10.99
CA GLN A 116 -15.79 6.44 12.42
C GLN A 116 -14.76 7.50 12.81
N LYS A 117 -14.26 8.29 11.84
CA LYS A 117 -13.29 9.41 12.02
C LYS A 117 -11.93 9.00 12.60
N HIS A 118 -11.52 7.76 12.40
CA HIS A 118 -10.23 7.26 12.88
C HIS A 118 -9.05 7.95 12.19
N VAL A 119 -9.22 8.29 10.93
CA VAL A 119 -8.18 8.92 10.09
C VAL A 119 -7.92 10.38 10.51
N SER A 120 -8.96 11.08 10.98
CA SER A 120 -8.84 12.48 11.44
C SER A 120 -8.19 12.62 12.83
N LEU A 121 -8.05 11.50 13.56
CA LEU A 121 -7.43 11.49 14.89
C LEU A 121 -5.91 11.32 14.84
N MET A 122 -5.31 11.14 13.67
CA MET A 122 -3.86 11.17 13.55
C MET A 122 -3.36 12.57 13.95
N PRO A 123 -2.53 12.71 15.00
CA PRO A 123 -2.07 14.03 15.43
C PRO A 123 -1.36 14.71 14.26
N ALA A 124 -1.83 15.89 13.89
CA ALA A 124 -1.26 16.69 12.79
C ALA A 124 0.26 16.91 12.93
N ALA A 125 0.78 16.94 14.16
CA ALA A 125 2.20 17.10 14.45
C ALA A 125 3.05 15.82 14.25
N ALA A 126 2.42 14.65 14.23
CA ALA A 126 3.12 13.36 14.11
C ALA A 126 2.77 12.62 12.80
N GLY A 127 1.61 12.93 12.19
CA GLY A 127 1.00 12.12 11.15
C GLY A 127 1.67 12.22 9.79
N GLY A 128 1.79 13.42 9.24
CA GLY A 128 2.16 13.58 7.84
C GLY A 128 3.60 13.19 7.53
N ALA A 129 4.57 13.77 8.23
CA ALA A 129 5.97 13.47 8.00
C ALA A 129 6.33 12.03 8.36
N SER A 130 5.67 11.44 9.37
CA SER A 130 5.93 10.06 9.78
C SER A 130 5.22 9.04 8.90
N PHE A 131 4.03 9.36 8.36
CA PHE A 131 3.35 8.52 7.38
C PHE A 131 4.11 8.51 6.04
N LEU A 132 4.54 9.67 5.56
CA LEU A 132 5.36 9.78 4.35
C LEU A 132 6.73 9.13 4.52
N ALA A 133 7.36 9.25 5.70
CA ALA A 133 8.60 8.56 6.02
C ALA A 133 8.41 7.04 6.10
N TRP A 134 7.30 6.55 6.67
CA TRP A 134 6.93 5.14 6.67
C TRP A 134 6.71 4.63 5.24
N LEU A 135 5.97 5.37 4.43
CA LEU A 135 5.72 5.05 3.04
C LEU A 135 7.02 5.04 2.22
N ALA A 136 7.84 6.06 2.36
CA ALA A 136 9.15 6.13 1.69
C ALA A 136 10.06 4.98 2.14
N GLY A 137 9.98 4.56 3.40
CA GLY A 137 10.70 3.41 3.94
C GLY A 137 10.22 2.09 3.37
N ALA A 138 8.90 1.91 3.27
CA ALA A 138 8.30 0.74 2.65
C ALA A 138 8.67 0.62 1.16
N LEU A 139 8.74 1.75 0.46
CA LEU A 139 9.09 1.81 -0.96
C LEU A 139 10.60 1.71 -1.23
N SER A 140 11.44 2.27 -0.36
CA SER A 140 12.91 2.27 -0.53
C SER A 140 13.57 0.94 -0.20
N GLY A 141 12.86 0.01 0.44
CA GLY A 141 13.44 -1.23 0.97
C GLY A 141 14.48 -1.00 2.08
N SER A 142 14.60 0.24 2.59
CA SER A 142 15.52 0.59 3.67
C SER A 142 15.02 0.04 4.99
N GLN A 143 15.76 -0.90 5.56
CA GLN A 143 15.41 -1.56 6.82
C GLN A 143 15.41 -0.60 8.01
N GLU A 144 16.21 0.45 7.98
CA GLU A 144 16.31 1.46 9.05
C GLU A 144 15.09 2.39 9.07
N VAL A 145 14.69 2.90 7.91
CA VAL A 145 13.48 3.73 7.76
C VAL A 145 12.23 2.92 8.05
N TYR A 146 12.23 1.65 7.64
CA TYR A 146 11.19 0.70 7.95
C TYR A 146 11.03 0.44 9.47
N GLN A 147 12.13 0.19 10.20
CA GLN A 147 12.10 -0.01 11.65
C GLN A 147 11.63 1.23 12.41
N ALA A 148 12.02 2.42 11.96
CA ALA A 148 11.55 3.68 12.52
C ALA A 148 10.04 3.87 12.30
N GLY A 149 9.53 3.53 11.11
CA GLY A 149 8.11 3.54 10.79
C GLY A 149 7.31 2.52 11.60
N GLN A 150 7.84 1.32 11.80
CA GLN A 150 7.23 0.29 12.66
C GLN A 150 7.17 0.70 14.13
N ALA A 151 8.24 1.29 14.66
CA ALA A 151 8.25 1.78 16.04
C ALA A 151 7.19 2.87 16.25
N TYR A 152 7.00 3.72 15.24
CA TYR A 152 5.96 4.75 15.22
C TYR A 152 4.56 4.15 15.12
N ALA A 153 4.31 3.25 14.16
CA ALA A 153 3.04 2.54 14.02
C ALA A 153 2.68 1.79 15.31
N ASN A 154 3.63 1.09 15.90
CA ASN A 154 3.44 0.41 17.19
C ASN A 154 3.15 1.38 18.35
N SER A 155 3.62 2.63 18.29
CA SER A 155 3.32 3.63 19.32
C SER A 155 1.89 4.17 19.21
N LEU A 156 1.38 4.30 17.99
CA LEU A 156 0.00 4.71 17.73
C LEU A 156 -1.00 3.60 18.10
N LEU A 157 -0.61 2.34 17.93
CA LEU A 157 -1.48 1.17 18.18
C LEU A 157 -1.61 0.79 19.66
N LYS A 158 -0.86 1.40 20.56
CA LYS A 158 -0.78 1.01 22.00
C LYS A 158 -1.91 1.47 22.90
N GLY A 159 -3.05 1.84 22.41
CA GLY A 159 -4.17 2.16 23.32
C GLY A 159 -5.50 2.40 22.62
N HIS A 160 -5.53 3.25 21.66
CA HIS A 160 -6.75 3.59 20.93
C HIS A 160 -6.92 2.78 19.64
N GLY A 161 -5.87 2.14 19.14
CA GLY A 161 -5.89 1.40 17.89
C GLY A 161 -6.81 0.18 17.91
N ARG A 162 -6.93 -0.53 19.04
CA ARG A 162 -7.78 -1.72 19.13
C ARG A 162 -9.26 -1.39 19.08
N ASP A 163 -9.67 -0.30 19.69
CA ASP A 163 -11.07 0.14 19.71
C ASP A 163 -11.45 0.67 18.32
N ASN A 164 -10.57 1.44 17.68
CA ASN A 164 -10.75 1.90 16.31
C ASN A 164 -10.91 0.74 15.31
N GLU A 165 -10.10 -0.32 15.47
CA GLU A 165 -10.22 -1.51 14.66
C GLU A 165 -11.56 -2.25 14.89
N LEU A 166 -12.03 -2.31 16.15
CA LEU A 166 -13.32 -2.90 16.45
C LEU A 166 -14.45 -2.11 15.78
N ASP A 167 -14.42 -0.79 15.91
CA ASP A 167 -15.44 0.07 15.32
C ASP A 167 -15.45 -0.04 13.78
N ALA A 168 -14.28 -0.13 13.16
CA ALA A 168 -14.16 -0.34 11.70
C ALA A 168 -14.69 -1.72 11.28
N ASP A 169 -14.35 -2.80 12.02
CA ASP A 169 -14.89 -4.16 11.76
C ASP A 169 -16.41 -4.19 11.89
N GLU A 170 -16.97 -3.55 12.92
CA GLU A 170 -18.42 -3.48 13.11
C GLU A 170 -19.11 -2.68 12.01
N ALA A 171 -18.50 -1.56 11.59
CA ALA A 171 -19.00 -0.77 10.48
C ALA A 171 -18.97 -1.59 9.19
N ALA A 172 -17.84 -2.24 8.87
CA ALA A 172 -17.67 -3.07 7.69
C ALA A 172 -18.71 -4.19 7.63
N ALA A 173 -18.87 -4.95 8.70
CA ALA A 173 -19.85 -6.04 8.77
C ALA A 173 -21.29 -5.52 8.56
N ARG A 174 -21.65 -4.37 9.13
CA ARG A 174 -22.96 -3.72 8.88
C ARG A 174 -23.14 -3.30 7.43
N TYR A 175 -22.11 -2.72 6.81
CA TYR A 175 -22.21 -2.28 5.41
C TYR A 175 -22.35 -3.48 4.47
N MET A 176 -21.59 -4.55 4.68
CA MET A 176 -21.73 -5.80 3.92
C MET A 176 -23.14 -6.36 3.99
N VAL A 177 -23.71 -6.45 5.19
CA VAL A 177 -25.09 -6.93 5.40
C VAL A 177 -26.11 -6.04 4.70
N LYS A 178 -25.98 -4.72 4.80
CA LYS A 178 -26.87 -3.77 4.07
C LYS A 178 -26.79 -3.90 2.57
N LEU A 179 -25.62 -4.29 2.01
CA LEU A 179 -25.41 -4.55 0.60
C LEU A 179 -25.83 -5.98 0.18
N GLY A 180 -26.25 -6.81 1.15
CA GLY A 180 -26.70 -8.18 0.92
C GLY A 180 -25.58 -9.23 0.86
N TYR A 181 -24.33 -8.86 1.15
CA TYR A 181 -23.21 -9.81 1.25
C TYR A 181 -23.17 -10.51 2.59
N ASP A 182 -22.68 -11.76 2.60
CA ASP A 182 -22.38 -12.48 3.82
C ASP A 182 -21.10 -11.92 4.48
N PRO A 183 -21.20 -11.37 5.71
CA PRO A 183 -20.04 -10.84 6.40
C PRO A 183 -19.04 -11.92 6.85
N ASP A 184 -19.35 -13.23 6.72
CA ASP A 184 -18.37 -14.30 6.93
C ASP A 184 -17.19 -14.20 5.97
N GLU A 185 -17.36 -13.55 4.80
CA GLU A 185 -16.25 -13.29 3.86
C GLU A 185 -15.12 -12.44 4.47
N MET A 186 -15.40 -11.66 5.52
CA MET A 186 -14.36 -11.00 6.32
C MET A 186 -13.46 -12.02 7.03
N LEU A 187 -14.04 -13.12 7.51
CA LEU A 187 -13.30 -14.18 8.19
C LEU A 187 -12.49 -15.03 7.19
N GLU A 188 -13.06 -15.27 6.00
CA GLU A 188 -12.35 -15.97 4.92
C GLU A 188 -11.15 -15.13 4.44
N MET A 189 -11.32 -13.82 4.26
CA MET A 189 -10.23 -12.91 3.93
C MET A 189 -9.14 -12.91 5.00
N LEU A 190 -9.52 -12.88 6.28
CA LEU A 190 -8.58 -13.00 7.41
C LEU A 190 -7.83 -14.33 7.36
N GLY A 191 -8.49 -15.43 7.01
CA GLY A 191 -7.90 -16.75 6.82
C GLY A 191 -6.82 -16.73 5.75
N THR A 192 -7.15 -16.21 4.57
CA THR A 192 -6.21 -16.05 3.45
C THR A 192 -4.96 -15.26 3.86
N MET A 193 -5.12 -14.15 4.56
CA MET A 193 -3.99 -13.35 5.03
C MET A 193 -3.10 -14.08 6.03
N LYS A 194 -3.68 -14.93 6.90
CA LYS A 194 -2.91 -15.77 7.83
C LYS A 194 -2.08 -16.83 7.12
N ASP A 195 -2.67 -17.46 6.13
CA ASP A 195 -1.99 -18.49 5.35
C ASP A 195 -0.80 -17.88 4.58
N LEU A 196 -0.97 -16.69 4.04
CA LEU A 196 0.11 -15.93 3.41
C LEU A 196 1.23 -15.60 4.40
N GLU A 197 0.90 -15.13 5.59
CA GLU A 197 1.91 -14.83 6.62
C GLU A 197 2.67 -16.10 7.03
N GLN A 198 1.97 -17.25 7.15
CA GLN A 198 2.61 -18.50 7.48
C GLN A 198 3.52 -18.98 6.36
N MET A 199 3.05 -18.88 5.12
CA MET A 199 3.84 -19.25 3.93
C MET A 199 5.14 -18.41 3.84
N GLU A 200 5.09 -17.09 4.08
CA GLU A 200 6.27 -16.25 4.08
C GLU A 200 7.25 -16.59 5.23
N LYS A 201 6.73 -16.95 6.40
CA LYS A 201 7.56 -17.44 7.53
C LYS A 201 8.29 -18.74 7.18
N ASP A 202 7.59 -19.66 6.57
CA ASP A 202 8.15 -20.97 6.19
C ASP A 202 9.20 -20.81 5.09
N ARG A 203 8.93 -19.95 4.11
CA ARG A 203 9.88 -19.60 3.05
C ARG A 203 11.16 -18.96 3.59
N ALA A 204 11.03 -17.99 4.50
CA ALA A 204 12.18 -17.36 5.13
C ALA A 204 13.01 -18.36 5.94
N ALA A 205 12.36 -19.29 6.66
CA ALA A 205 13.03 -20.34 7.41
C ALA A 205 13.81 -21.31 6.49
N GLN A 206 13.21 -21.70 5.35
CA GLN A 206 13.87 -22.58 4.37
C GLN A 206 15.09 -21.93 3.70
N GLN A 207 15.05 -20.60 3.50
CA GLN A 207 16.13 -19.85 2.85
C GLN A 207 17.22 -19.40 3.82
N GLY A 208 17.08 -19.65 5.14
CA GLY A 208 17.98 -19.13 6.15
C GLY A 208 18.02 -17.59 6.19
N ALA A 209 17.02 -16.97 5.59
CA ALA A 209 16.90 -15.52 5.53
C ALA A 209 16.37 -14.96 6.86
N PRO A 210 16.76 -13.72 7.26
CA PRO A 210 16.11 -13.07 8.37
C PRO A 210 14.61 -12.98 8.07
N ARG A 211 13.78 -13.26 9.08
CA ARG A 211 12.33 -13.18 8.98
C ARG A 211 11.99 -11.79 8.44
N ARG A 212 11.61 -11.72 7.17
CA ARG A 212 10.93 -10.52 6.67
C ARG A 212 9.58 -10.52 7.37
N SER A 213 9.37 -9.54 8.22
CA SER A 213 8.04 -9.30 8.75
C SER A 213 7.15 -9.02 7.55
N TYR A 214 6.06 -9.78 7.39
CA TYR A 214 5.05 -9.46 6.39
C TYR A 214 4.47 -8.08 6.71
N HIS A 215 4.60 -7.15 5.77
CA HIS A 215 4.34 -5.73 5.98
C HIS A 215 3.03 -5.27 5.35
N GLY A 216 2.16 -6.23 4.99
CA GLY A 216 0.90 -5.94 4.38
C GLY A 216 -0.19 -5.49 5.37
N LEU A 217 -1.44 -5.76 5.00
CA LEU A 217 -2.67 -5.36 5.68
C LEU A 217 -2.65 -5.52 7.23
N PHE A 218 -1.94 -6.55 7.76
CA PHE A 218 -1.83 -6.76 9.20
C PHE A 218 -0.81 -5.89 9.92
N ALA A 219 0.06 -5.19 9.21
CA ALA A 219 0.97 -4.23 9.83
C ALA A 219 0.23 -2.94 10.19
N SER A 220 -0.73 -2.54 9.34
CA SER A 220 -1.61 -1.40 9.57
C SER A 220 -2.82 -1.77 10.45
N HIS A 221 -3.32 -3.02 10.35
CA HIS A 221 -4.53 -3.51 11.02
C HIS A 221 -4.24 -4.77 11.85
N PRO A 222 -3.87 -4.63 13.14
CA PRO A 222 -3.54 -5.77 14.00
C PRO A 222 -4.70 -6.74 14.16
N ARG A 223 -4.43 -8.00 13.86
CA ARG A 223 -5.41 -9.10 13.90
C ARG A 223 -6.03 -9.29 15.29
N ASN A 224 -7.32 -9.50 15.31
CA ASN A 224 -8.01 -10.06 16.44
C ASN A 224 -9.20 -10.91 15.98
N ASP A 225 -8.98 -12.21 15.84
CA ASP A 225 -10.01 -13.16 15.38
C ASP A 225 -11.29 -13.13 16.21
N THR A 226 -11.15 -12.97 17.53
CA THR A 226 -12.30 -12.92 18.44
C THR A 226 -13.10 -11.65 18.21
N ARG A 227 -12.42 -10.53 18.00
CA ARG A 227 -13.03 -9.23 17.70
C ARG A 227 -13.85 -9.30 16.41
N LEU A 228 -13.23 -9.78 15.33
CA LEU A 228 -13.87 -9.90 14.03
C LEU A 228 -15.06 -10.86 14.05
N ARG A 229 -14.91 -12.04 14.67
CA ARG A 229 -16.04 -12.98 14.84
C ARG A 229 -17.21 -12.35 15.60
N SER A 230 -16.93 -11.52 16.60
CA SER A 230 -17.95 -10.81 17.36
C SER A 230 -18.67 -9.77 16.51
N ALA A 231 -17.95 -9.00 15.69
CA ALA A 231 -18.52 -8.01 14.77
C ALA A 231 -19.42 -8.67 13.72
N VAL A 232 -18.94 -9.72 13.07
CA VAL A 232 -19.69 -10.52 12.09
C VAL A 232 -20.95 -11.13 12.70
N SER A 233 -20.83 -11.76 13.88
CA SER A 233 -21.98 -12.37 14.57
C SER A 233 -23.05 -11.32 14.92
N ARG A 234 -22.66 -10.14 15.36
CA ARG A 234 -23.61 -9.05 15.66
C ARG A 234 -24.32 -8.55 14.41
N ALA A 235 -23.61 -8.36 13.32
CA ALA A 235 -24.20 -7.90 12.07
C ALA A 235 -25.27 -8.88 11.52
N LYS A 236 -25.06 -10.19 11.69
CA LYS A 236 -26.00 -11.22 11.22
C LYS A 236 -27.30 -11.31 12.05
N THR A 237 -27.30 -10.81 13.29
CA THR A 237 -28.52 -10.88 14.14
C THR A 237 -29.63 -9.95 13.69
N ASP A 238 -29.38 -9.00 12.81
CA ASP A 238 -30.34 -8.00 12.35
C ASP A 238 -31.33 -8.53 11.28
N GLY A 239 -31.27 -9.85 10.94
CA GLY A 239 -32.27 -10.53 10.11
C GLY A 239 -32.30 -10.10 8.64
N ALA A 240 -31.21 -9.51 8.13
CA ALA A 240 -31.09 -9.14 6.73
C ALA A 240 -30.97 -10.37 5.82
N GLU A 241 -31.61 -10.33 4.67
CA GLU A 241 -31.44 -11.35 3.62
C GLU A 241 -30.08 -11.19 2.95
N LEU A 242 -29.19 -12.16 3.16
CA LEU A 242 -27.87 -12.24 2.55
C LEU A 242 -27.99 -12.97 1.19
N THR A 243 -28.47 -12.26 0.18
CA THR A 243 -28.82 -12.85 -1.12
C THR A 243 -27.86 -12.49 -2.25
N ARG A 244 -26.94 -11.57 -2.02
CA ARG A 244 -25.99 -11.14 -3.03
C ARG A 244 -24.93 -12.22 -3.26
N ASP A 245 -24.75 -12.59 -4.52
CA ASP A 245 -23.69 -13.51 -4.95
C ASP A 245 -22.33 -12.94 -4.56
N PRO A 246 -21.39 -13.75 -4.02
CA PRO A 246 -20.05 -13.26 -3.67
C PRO A 246 -19.23 -12.74 -4.87
N GLY A 247 -19.71 -12.88 -6.11
CA GLY A 247 -19.14 -12.26 -7.28
C GLY A 247 -17.81 -12.85 -7.76
N ALA A 248 -17.55 -14.13 -7.48
CA ALA A 248 -16.27 -14.77 -7.81
C ALA A 248 -15.97 -14.82 -9.31
N ALA A 249 -16.99 -14.99 -10.16
CA ALA A 249 -16.82 -15.04 -11.62
C ALA A 249 -16.43 -13.67 -12.17
N THR A 250 -17.19 -12.64 -11.84
CA THR A 250 -16.96 -11.25 -12.26
C THR A 250 -15.60 -10.74 -11.75
N TYR A 251 -15.29 -11.01 -10.48
CA TYR A 251 -14.01 -10.62 -9.91
C TYR A 251 -12.82 -11.24 -10.67
N ARG A 252 -12.91 -12.53 -11.00
CA ARG A 252 -11.86 -13.23 -11.75
C ARG A 252 -11.71 -12.69 -13.16
N GLU A 253 -12.78 -12.38 -13.85
CA GLU A 253 -12.77 -11.81 -15.19
C GLU A 253 -12.08 -10.44 -15.19
N LEU A 254 -12.43 -9.57 -14.25
CA LEU A 254 -11.87 -8.23 -14.15
C LEU A 254 -10.42 -8.18 -13.64
N THR A 255 -9.97 -9.22 -12.94
CA THR A 255 -8.59 -9.35 -12.47
C THR A 255 -7.72 -10.25 -13.33
N GLU A 256 -8.26 -10.80 -14.43
CA GLU A 256 -7.48 -11.59 -15.38
C GLU A 256 -6.39 -10.73 -16.03
N GLY A 257 -5.16 -11.23 -16.02
CA GLY A 257 -4.02 -10.49 -16.55
C GLY A 257 -3.42 -9.46 -15.58
N LEU A 258 -3.94 -9.35 -14.35
CA LEU A 258 -3.37 -8.48 -13.34
C LEU A 258 -1.89 -8.81 -13.11
N VAL A 259 -1.03 -7.80 -13.15
CA VAL A 259 0.40 -7.98 -12.95
C VAL A 259 0.69 -8.50 -11.55
N TRP A 260 1.37 -9.62 -11.44
CA TRP A 260 1.82 -10.18 -10.17
C TRP A 260 3.25 -9.70 -9.87
N GLY A 261 3.51 -9.26 -8.64
CA GLY A 261 4.82 -8.77 -8.23
C GLY A 261 5.11 -7.36 -8.75
N VAL A 262 6.39 -7.05 -8.98
CA VAL A 262 6.83 -5.73 -9.43
C VAL A 262 6.37 -5.50 -10.89
N ASN A 263 5.71 -4.37 -11.13
CA ASN A 263 5.38 -3.97 -12.48
C ASN A 263 6.60 -3.35 -13.15
N PHE A 264 7.20 -4.11 -14.05
CA PHE A 264 8.29 -3.66 -14.91
C PHE A 264 7.78 -2.96 -16.18
N LYS A 265 6.52 -2.49 -16.20
CA LYS A 265 6.14 -1.52 -17.24
C LYS A 265 7.15 -0.38 -17.13
N GLU A 266 8.05 -0.38 -18.12
CA GLU A 266 9.05 0.63 -18.30
C GLU A 266 8.38 2.01 -18.13
N LYS A 267 8.71 2.72 -17.04
CA LYS A 267 8.89 4.16 -17.24
C LYS A 267 9.77 4.19 -18.49
N GLU A 268 9.38 4.88 -19.55
CA GLU A 268 10.19 5.09 -20.76
C GLU A 268 11.51 5.77 -20.36
N GLN A 269 12.31 5.08 -19.59
CA GLN A 269 13.67 5.45 -19.31
C GLN A 269 14.43 5.05 -20.58
N LYS A 270 14.77 6.06 -21.35
CA LYS A 270 15.66 5.85 -22.50
C LYS A 270 16.90 5.13 -21.99
N PRO A 271 17.34 4.07 -22.68
CA PRO A 271 18.57 3.38 -22.30
C PRO A 271 19.71 4.39 -22.18
N GLU A 272 20.48 4.33 -21.10
CA GLU A 272 21.62 5.20 -20.95
C GLU A 272 22.73 4.73 -21.89
N ARG A 273 23.18 5.64 -22.75
CA ARG A 273 24.16 5.32 -23.78
C ARG A 273 25.55 5.67 -23.33
N TYR A 274 26.46 4.69 -23.33
CA TYR A 274 27.89 4.91 -23.24
C TYR A 274 28.50 4.97 -24.64
N SER A 275 29.40 5.93 -24.88
CA SER A 275 30.12 6.05 -26.12
C SER A 275 31.55 6.54 -25.86
N ASP A 276 32.54 5.76 -26.29
CA ASP A 276 33.94 6.17 -26.34
C ASP A 276 34.42 6.22 -27.81
N PRO A 277 34.56 7.41 -28.38
CA PRO A 277 35.00 7.55 -29.75
C PRO A 277 36.44 7.09 -30.00
N SER A 278 37.31 7.15 -28.98
CA SER A 278 38.72 6.74 -29.09
C SER A 278 38.87 5.23 -29.19
N LEU A 279 38.03 4.49 -28.46
CA LEU A 279 37.97 3.04 -28.54
C LEU A 279 37.00 2.54 -29.61
N ARG A 280 36.22 3.43 -30.22
CA ARG A 280 35.15 3.12 -31.17
C ARG A 280 34.10 2.15 -30.57
N VAL A 281 33.83 2.30 -29.28
CA VAL A 281 32.87 1.48 -28.55
C VAL A 281 31.63 2.31 -28.28
N ARG A 282 30.49 1.69 -28.52
CA ARG A 282 29.19 2.22 -28.14
C ARG A 282 28.28 1.06 -27.68
N PHE A 283 27.62 1.25 -26.57
CA PHE A 283 26.58 0.34 -26.11
C PHE A 283 25.53 1.06 -25.26
N ASP A 284 24.35 0.51 -25.24
CA ASP A 284 23.25 1.01 -24.49
C ASP A 284 23.04 0.11 -23.26
N PHE A 285 23.02 0.69 -22.04
CA PHE A 285 22.61 -0.01 -20.84
C PHE A 285 21.10 -0.20 -20.86
N PRO A 286 20.57 -1.26 -20.22
CA PRO A 286 19.13 -1.41 -20.07
C PRO A 286 18.49 -0.16 -19.47
N ALA A 287 17.22 0.10 -19.79
CA ALA A 287 16.47 1.20 -19.20
C ALA A 287 16.51 1.12 -17.65
N GLY A 288 16.65 2.27 -16.99
CA GLY A 288 16.78 2.33 -15.52
C GLY A 288 18.15 1.95 -14.95
N TRP A 289 19.14 1.76 -15.80
CA TRP A 289 20.51 1.57 -15.38
C TRP A 289 21.28 2.90 -15.45
N THR A 290 22.15 3.13 -14.47
CA THR A 290 23.15 4.20 -14.48
C THR A 290 24.53 3.60 -14.72
N HIS A 291 25.48 4.34 -15.29
CA HIS A 291 26.82 3.86 -15.45
C HIS A 291 27.86 4.75 -14.78
N THR A 292 28.97 4.14 -14.39
CA THR A 292 30.16 4.80 -13.88
C THR A 292 31.37 4.38 -14.69
N GLU A 293 32.27 5.33 -14.99
CA GLU A 293 33.50 5.08 -15.71
C GLU A 293 34.71 5.19 -14.76
N ASP A 294 35.50 4.13 -14.69
CA ASP A 294 36.84 4.14 -14.08
C ASP A 294 37.90 4.22 -15.19
N LYS A 295 38.39 5.43 -15.44
CA LYS A 295 39.39 5.69 -16.47
C LYS A 295 40.73 5.03 -16.18
N GLN A 296 41.09 4.83 -14.90
CA GLN A 296 42.34 4.20 -14.50
C GLN A 296 42.29 2.68 -14.74
N ALA A 297 41.21 2.07 -14.37
CA ALA A 297 40.97 0.63 -14.59
C ALA A 297 40.47 0.32 -16.00
N ARG A 298 40.23 1.32 -16.84
CA ARG A 298 39.59 1.20 -18.17
C ARG A 298 38.31 0.35 -18.10
N ARG A 299 37.48 0.65 -17.13
CA ARG A 299 36.25 -0.11 -16.85
C ARG A 299 35.05 0.81 -16.85
N VAL A 300 33.98 0.35 -17.49
CA VAL A 300 32.64 0.94 -17.37
C VAL A 300 31.78 -0.06 -16.64
N THR A 301 31.08 0.39 -15.59
CA THR A 301 30.20 -0.44 -14.79
C THR A 301 28.81 0.16 -14.81
N GLY A 302 27.83 -0.58 -15.30
CA GLY A 302 26.42 -0.23 -15.22
C GLY A 302 25.72 -1.02 -14.09
N GLN A 303 24.76 -0.38 -13.46
CA GLN A 303 23.92 -1.03 -12.44
C GLN A 303 22.52 -0.41 -12.46
N PRO A 304 21.45 -1.21 -12.18
CA PRO A 304 20.11 -0.67 -12.00
C PRO A 304 20.07 0.19 -10.74
N GLU A 305 19.22 1.19 -10.74
CA GLU A 305 18.98 2.02 -9.56
C GLU A 305 18.47 1.14 -8.41
N GLY A 306 19.19 1.11 -7.28
CA GLY A 306 18.88 0.27 -6.12
C GLY A 306 19.08 -1.25 -6.29
N GLY A 307 19.62 -1.72 -7.40
CA GLY A 307 19.81 -3.13 -7.71
C GLY A 307 21.21 -3.67 -7.40
N ALA A 308 21.28 -5.01 -7.16
CA ALA A 308 22.55 -5.73 -6.94
C ALA A 308 23.22 -6.22 -8.24
N ALA A 309 22.51 -6.18 -9.38
CA ALA A 309 23.08 -6.58 -10.67
C ALA A 309 24.13 -5.58 -11.15
N ARG A 310 25.24 -6.09 -11.71
CA ARG A 310 26.30 -5.25 -12.28
C ARG A 310 26.72 -5.83 -13.62
N LEU A 311 26.86 -4.93 -14.60
CA LEU A 311 27.50 -5.24 -15.88
C LEU A 311 28.80 -4.45 -15.93
N SER A 312 29.93 -5.15 -16.10
CA SER A 312 31.24 -4.52 -16.22
C SER A 312 31.86 -4.91 -17.55
N MET A 313 32.48 -3.96 -18.22
CA MET A 313 33.28 -4.17 -19.44
C MET A 313 34.61 -3.49 -19.32
#